data_e8c03c64e2604fb0a2c4b088b95816bf
#
_entry.id   e8c03c64e2604fb0a2c4b088b95816bf
#
_cell.length_a   1.000
_cell.length_b   1.000
_cell.length_c   1.000
_cell.angle_alpha   90.00
_cell.angle_beta   90.00
_cell.angle_gamma   90.00
#
_symmetry.space_group_name_H-M   'P 1'
#
loop_
_entity.id
_entity.type
_entity.pdbx_description
1 polymer ?
#
loop_
_entity_poly.entity_id
_entity_poly.type
_entity_poly.pdbx_seq_one_letter_code
_entity_poly.pdbx_strand_id
1 'polypeptide(L)'
;MKKLLLGVSVTMMLAGSAMAQDVHFTQYFTSPLTLNPAMTGLVAEDMRFASNFRTQWSAVSANPYMTGTASFDIATLKGKLPEGDALGIGLMLEYDKSGTGSLTNTTAGLSLAYHKAFGHDRQQHLSIGIQGNYVQKSIDFAKLTFGDMFNAQTGGFTSATLESFAKVEVGYSDFNGGIMYSGKVEDHVTFYAGYSYYHMTQPVESFLGDNHQIHSRSTAYLGGSFDMNENTVLYASALYQEQASASETLLGAAVGFVLNPGHDADYQKNTIFYVGGWYRYGDAVAPYIGLEWSKMRLGVSYDVNVSSFSPATGGAGAYEISLLYFGRINKHEKNPQYNWSCPKLY
;
A
#
# COMPACT_ATOMS: atom_id res chain seq x y z
N MET A 1 -11.25 -24.46 -42.46
CA MET A 1 -10.46 -23.24 -42.59
C MET A 1 -11.15 -21.99 -42.03
N LYS A 2 -12.41 -21.66 -42.36
CA LYS A 2 -13.11 -20.46 -41.83
C LYS A 2 -13.26 -20.43 -40.27
N LYS A 3 -13.45 -21.60 -39.64
CA LYS A 3 -13.58 -21.67 -38.15
C LYS A 3 -12.23 -21.55 -37.46
N LEU A 4 -11.12 -21.89 -38.10
CA LEU A 4 -9.75 -21.74 -37.57
C LEU A 4 -9.33 -20.25 -37.61
N LEU A 5 -9.67 -19.54 -38.67
CA LEU A 5 -9.42 -18.12 -38.85
C LEU A 5 -10.21 -17.27 -37.81
N LEU A 6 -11.45 -17.69 -37.49
CA LEU A 6 -12.25 -17.00 -36.47
C LEU A 6 -11.66 -17.19 -35.06
N GLY A 7 -11.10 -18.37 -34.75
CA GLY A 7 -10.44 -18.64 -33.48
C GLY A 7 -9.17 -17.81 -33.29
N VAL A 8 -8.34 -17.68 -34.31
CA VAL A 8 -7.11 -16.84 -34.26
C VAL A 8 -7.43 -15.35 -34.15
N SER A 9 -8.50 -14.85 -34.82
CA SER A 9 -8.93 -13.47 -34.74
C SER A 9 -9.48 -13.10 -33.36
N VAL A 10 -10.17 -14.01 -32.67
CA VAL A 10 -10.67 -13.79 -31.31
C VAL A 10 -9.54 -13.80 -30.29
N THR A 11 -8.52 -14.63 -30.48
CA THR A 11 -7.35 -14.68 -29.59
C THR A 11 -6.47 -13.42 -29.72
N MET A 12 -6.39 -12.83 -30.91
CA MET A 12 -5.66 -11.57 -31.13
C MET A 12 -6.37 -10.33 -30.59
N MET A 13 -7.69 -10.36 -30.40
CA MET A 13 -8.43 -9.24 -29.77
C MET A 13 -8.34 -9.23 -28.23
N LEU A 14 -7.82 -10.28 -27.61
CA LEU A 14 -7.65 -10.38 -26.16
C LEU A 14 -6.24 -9.97 -25.68
N ALA A 15 -5.34 -9.58 -26.59
CA ALA A 15 -4.09 -8.94 -26.24
C ALA A 15 -4.34 -7.45 -25.91
N GLY A 16 -5.24 -7.18 -24.98
CA GLY A 16 -5.29 -5.90 -24.28
C GLY A 16 -3.95 -5.70 -23.59
N SER A 17 -3.35 -4.53 -23.77
CA SER A 17 -2.11 -4.14 -23.13
C SER A 17 -2.23 -4.43 -21.64
N ALA A 18 -1.57 -5.48 -21.14
CA ALA A 18 -1.42 -5.71 -19.71
C ALA A 18 -0.52 -4.59 -19.19
N MET A 19 -1.13 -3.48 -18.81
CA MET A 19 -0.41 -2.39 -18.17
C MET A 19 -0.11 -2.84 -16.74
N ALA A 20 1.17 -2.90 -16.40
CA ALA A 20 1.60 -3.22 -15.05
C ALA A 20 1.13 -2.13 -14.11
N GLN A 21 0.34 -2.51 -13.10
CA GLN A 21 -0.04 -1.64 -11.99
C GLN A 21 1.02 -1.73 -10.89
N ASP A 22 1.13 -0.65 -10.13
CA ASP A 22 1.91 -0.67 -8.89
C ASP A 22 1.26 -1.60 -7.86
N VAL A 23 2.05 -1.92 -6.87
CA VAL A 23 1.62 -2.69 -5.72
C VAL A 23 0.47 -2.00 -5.00
N HIS A 24 -0.55 -2.75 -4.64
CA HIS A 24 -1.68 -2.29 -3.85
C HIS A 24 -1.98 -3.24 -2.68
N PHE A 25 -2.49 -2.67 -1.60
CA PHE A 25 -2.87 -3.40 -0.39
C PHE A 25 -4.34 -3.17 -0.05
N THR A 26 -5.01 -4.21 0.41
CA THR A 26 -6.33 -4.07 1.03
C THR A 26 -6.22 -3.29 2.34
N GLN A 27 -5.16 -3.55 3.11
CA GLN A 27 -4.82 -2.81 4.31
C GLN A 27 -3.91 -1.60 4.00
N TYR A 28 -4.27 -0.77 2.99
CA TYR A 28 -3.47 0.37 2.52
C TYR A 28 -3.07 1.35 3.63
N PHE A 29 -3.89 1.47 4.67
CA PHE A 29 -3.68 2.33 5.82
C PHE A 29 -2.52 1.86 6.73
N THR A 30 -2.06 0.62 6.59
CA THR A 30 -0.92 0.08 7.32
C THR A 30 0.41 0.21 6.56
N SER A 31 0.39 0.73 5.34
CA SER A 31 1.57 1.05 4.54
C SER A 31 1.59 2.54 4.14
N PRO A 32 1.82 3.43 5.10
CA PRO A 32 1.60 4.87 4.91
C PRO A 32 2.51 5.49 3.83
N LEU A 33 3.77 5.07 3.72
CA LEU A 33 4.73 5.66 2.78
C LEU A 33 4.58 5.16 1.34
N THR A 34 3.84 4.07 1.12
CA THR A 34 3.42 3.62 -0.22
C THR A 34 2.09 4.24 -0.64
N LEU A 35 1.32 4.77 0.33
CA LEU A 35 0.05 5.43 0.09
C LEU A 35 0.22 6.93 -0.20
N ASN A 36 0.95 7.65 0.66
CA ASN A 36 1.11 9.10 0.51
C ASN A 36 2.34 9.61 1.26
N PRO A 37 3.31 10.26 0.59
CA PRO A 37 4.47 10.87 1.26
C PRO A 37 4.10 11.88 2.35
N ALA A 38 2.95 12.55 2.26
CA ALA A 38 2.47 13.48 3.27
C ALA A 38 2.14 12.83 4.63
N MET A 39 2.12 11.50 4.71
CA MET A 39 1.93 10.75 5.96
C MET A 39 3.23 10.51 6.74
N THR A 40 4.39 10.86 6.16
CA THR A 40 5.70 10.67 6.79
C THR A 40 5.80 11.44 8.09
N GLY A 41 6.03 10.75 9.21
CA GLY A 41 6.10 11.38 10.53
C GLY A 41 4.76 11.87 11.08
N LEU A 42 3.64 11.65 10.38
CA LEU A 42 2.31 11.91 10.91
C LEU A 42 1.91 10.75 11.82
N VAL A 43 2.38 10.79 13.05
CA VAL A 43 2.23 9.74 14.06
C VAL A 43 1.89 10.34 15.41
N ALA A 44 1.05 9.68 16.20
CA ALA A 44 0.68 10.14 17.55
C ALA A 44 1.86 10.10 18.52
N GLU A 45 2.80 9.21 18.31
CA GLU A 45 4.07 9.08 19.03
C GLU A 45 5.21 9.84 18.31
N ASP A 46 6.48 9.49 18.57
CA ASP A 46 7.62 10.12 17.90
C ASP A 46 8.05 9.36 16.64
N MET A 47 7.82 8.04 16.61
CA MET A 47 8.21 7.18 15.50
C MET A 47 7.19 6.08 15.22
N ARG A 48 7.19 5.63 13.96
CA ARG A 48 6.41 4.50 13.50
C ARG A 48 7.30 3.55 12.70
N PHE A 49 7.16 2.26 12.96
CA PHE A 49 7.56 1.19 12.06
C PHE A 49 6.31 0.55 11.50
N ALA A 50 6.26 0.35 10.20
CA ALA A 50 5.14 -0.30 9.51
C ALA A 50 5.68 -1.38 8.57
N SER A 51 5.03 -2.53 8.54
CA SER A 51 5.35 -3.62 7.62
C SER A 51 4.09 -4.31 7.16
N ASN A 52 3.99 -4.57 5.85
CA ASN A 52 2.91 -5.33 5.23
C ASN A 52 3.50 -6.45 4.40
N PHE A 53 2.81 -7.58 4.42
CA PHE A 53 3.06 -8.70 3.54
C PHE A 53 1.76 -9.16 2.90
N ARG A 54 1.76 -9.28 1.57
CA ARG A 54 0.65 -9.77 0.77
C ARG A 54 1.10 -10.91 -0.13
N THR A 55 0.28 -11.95 -0.24
CA THR A 55 0.45 -12.95 -1.30
C THR A 55 -0.87 -13.18 -2.02
N GLN A 56 -0.81 -13.26 -3.35
CA GLN A 56 -1.99 -13.29 -4.21
C GLN A 56 -1.92 -14.45 -5.22
N TRP A 57 -3.09 -15.05 -5.48
CA TRP A 57 -3.28 -16.12 -6.47
C TRP A 57 -2.48 -17.41 -6.20
N SER A 58 -2.21 -17.72 -4.94
CA SER A 58 -1.55 -18.96 -4.53
C SER A 58 -2.37 -20.21 -4.87
N ALA A 59 -3.68 -20.09 -5.08
CA ALA A 59 -4.55 -21.20 -5.47
C ALA A 59 -4.44 -21.59 -6.94
N VAL A 60 -3.99 -20.68 -7.82
CA VAL A 60 -3.99 -20.88 -9.28
C VAL A 60 -2.60 -20.77 -9.91
N SER A 61 -1.60 -20.32 -9.18
CA SER A 61 -0.23 -20.15 -9.65
C SER A 61 0.75 -20.90 -8.76
N ALA A 62 1.63 -21.69 -9.38
CA ALA A 62 2.79 -22.29 -8.69
C ALA A 62 3.79 -21.20 -8.22
N ASN A 63 3.74 -20.02 -8.83
CA ASN A 63 4.55 -18.85 -8.48
C ASN A 63 3.62 -17.69 -8.13
N PRO A 64 3.04 -17.66 -6.91
CA PRO A 64 2.12 -16.62 -6.49
C PRO A 64 2.81 -15.25 -6.47
N TYR A 65 2.01 -14.21 -6.59
CA TYR A 65 2.51 -12.84 -6.42
C TYR A 65 2.73 -12.58 -4.94
N MET A 66 3.90 -12.04 -4.62
CA MET A 66 4.33 -11.79 -3.24
C MET A 66 4.84 -10.36 -3.14
N THR A 67 4.25 -9.59 -2.25
CA THR A 67 4.62 -8.21 -1.99
C THR A 67 4.92 -8.03 -0.52
N GLY A 68 6.03 -7.39 -0.21
CA GLY A 68 6.39 -7.01 1.15
C GLY A 68 6.81 -5.54 1.20
N THR A 69 6.35 -4.80 2.22
CA THR A 69 6.82 -3.45 2.50
C THR A 69 7.29 -3.34 3.94
N ALA A 70 8.30 -2.49 4.15
CA ALA A 70 8.73 -2.07 5.46
C ALA A 70 9.04 -0.58 5.43
N SER A 71 8.56 0.18 6.39
CA SER A 71 8.88 1.59 6.51
C SER A 71 9.16 1.98 7.96
N PHE A 72 10.00 2.99 8.10
CA PHE A 72 10.30 3.61 9.38
C PHE A 72 10.26 5.12 9.21
N ASP A 73 9.47 5.79 10.03
CA ASP A 73 9.35 7.24 9.98
C ASP A 73 9.29 7.86 11.38
N ILE A 74 9.79 9.09 11.46
CA ILE A 74 9.88 9.86 12.70
C ILE A 74 9.34 11.27 12.49
N ALA A 75 8.71 11.81 13.53
CA ALA A 75 8.37 13.22 13.64
C ALA A 75 9.50 13.97 14.37
N THR A 76 10.08 14.96 13.71
CA THR A 76 11.23 15.72 14.20
C THR A 76 10.91 17.20 14.33
N LEU A 77 11.83 17.94 14.95
CA LEU A 77 11.75 19.41 15.14
C LEU A 77 10.50 19.88 15.90
N LYS A 78 9.77 18.97 16.57
CA LYS A 78 8.71 19.32 17.51
C LYS A 78 9.29 20.31 18.53
N GLY A 79 8.62 21.45 18.76
CA GLY A 79 9.10 22.49 19.69
C GLY A 79 10.22 23.41 19.15
N LYS A 80 10.78 23.16 17.97
CA LYS A 80 11.68 24.09 17.26
C LYS A 80 10.98 24.82 16.11
N LEU A 81 9.87 24.28 15.65
CA LEU A 81 8.96 24.87 14.67
C LEU A 81 7.83 25.62 15.42
N PRO A 82 6.99 26.38 14.70
CA PRO A 82 5.77 26.95 15.29
C PRO A 82 4.95 25.87 16.01
N GLU A 83 4.22 26.29 17.04
CA GLU A 83 3.49 25.37 17.91
C GLU A 83 2.54 24.45 17.13
N GLY A 84 2.67 23.13 17.34
CA GLY A 84 1.93 22.09 16.66
C GLY A 84 2.50 21.67 15.30
N ASP A 85 3.47 22.40 14.74
CA ASP A 85 4.10 22.02 13.47
C ASP A 85 5.18 20.94 13.69
N ALA A 86 5.42 20.11 12.68
CA ALA A 86 6.52 19.16 12.69
C ALA A 86 7.06 18.85 11.29
N LEU A 87 8.25 18.29 11.27
CA LEU A 87 8.89 17.74 10.09
C LEU A 87 8.94 16.21 10.22
N GLY A 88 8.43 15.50 9.22
CA GLY A 88 8.52 14.06 9.10
C GLY A 88 9.72 13.65 8.24
N ILE A 89 10.44 12.62 8.67
CA ILE A 89 11.50 11.97 7.89
C ILE A 89 11.22 10.48 7.90
N GLY A 90 11.28 9.81 6.74
CA GLY A 90 10.97 8.39 6.62
C GLY A 90 11.81 7.66 5.60
N LEU A 91 11.99 6.38 5.84
CA LEU A 91 12.60 5.41 4.93
C LEU A 91 11.57 4.35 4.60
N MET A 92 11.57 3.88 3.35
CA MET A 92 10.69 2.83 2.87
C MET A 92 11.50 1.82 2.06
N LEU A 93 11.16 0.56 2.24
CA LEU A 93 11.60 -0.56 1.41
C LEU A 93 10.35 -1.30 0.92
N GLU A 94 10.35 -1.65 -0.36
CA GLU A 94 9.32 -2.47 -0.97
C GLU A 94 10.00 -3.56 -1.80
N TYR A 95 9.45 -4.75 -1.71
CA TYR A 95 9.86 -5.91 -2.48
C TYR A 95 8.61 -6.54 -3.07
N ASP A 96 8.56 -6.63 -4.39
CA ASP A 96 7.49 -7.31 -5.12
C ASP A 96 8.08 -8.37 -6.04
N LYS A 97 7.43 -9.52 -6.09
CA LYS A 97 7.82 -10.64 -6.94
C LYS A 97 6.60 -11.25 -7.59
N SER A 98 6.65 -11.39 -8.91
CA SER A 98 5.52 -11.88 -9.70
C SER A 98 5.94 -12.88 -10.80
N GLY A 99 5.05 -13.82 -11.04
CA GLY A 99 5.07 -14.70 -12.20
C GLY A 99 6.22 -15.71 -12.27
N THR A 100 6.19 -16.53 -13.33
CA THR A 100 7.15 -17.64 -13.55
C THR A 100 8.56 -17.14 -13.75
N GLY A 101 8.75 -16.03 -14.45
CA GLY A 101 10.07 -15.38 -14.65
C GLY A 101 10.64 -14.72 -13.40
N SER A 102 9.96 -14.85 -12.24
CA SER A 102 10.37 -14.18 -10.99
C SER A 102 10.68 -12.72 -11.24
N LEU A 103 9.79 -11.99 -11.96
CA LEU A 103 9.93 -10.56 -12.12
C LEU A 103 9.94 -9.94 -10.71
N THR A 104 11.06 -9.38 -10.33
CA THR A 104 11.29 -8.80 -9.00
C THR A 104 11.42 -7.31 -9.11
N ASN A 105 10.68 -6.57 -8.29
CA ASN A 105 10.79 -5.13 -8.13
C ASN A 105 11.22 -4.83 -6.69
N THR A 106 12.36 -4.15 -6.53
CA THR A 106 12.87 -3.72 -5.23
C THR A 106 12.97 -2.20 -5.22
N THR A 107 12.26 -1.56 -4.31
CA THR A 107 12.24 -0.11 -4.16
C THR A 107 12.80 0.30 -2.81
N ALA A 108 13.71 1.27 -2.81
CA ALA A 108 14.16 1.96 -1.61
C ALA A 108 13.84 3.45 -1.72
N GLY A 109 13.14 4.00 -0.72
CA GLY A 109 12.65 5.37 -0.74
C GLY A 109 13.04 6.18 0.49
N LEU A 110 13.28 7.47 0.27
CA LEU A 110 13.45 8.49 1.30
C LEU A 110 12.29 9.48 1.19
N SER A 111 11.60 9.72 2.28
CA SER A 111 10.41 10.58 2.34
C SER A 111 10.57 11.71 3.35
N LEU A 112 10.10 12.90 2.99
CA LEU A 112 10.06 14.09 3.82
C LEU A 112 8.66 14.69 3.78
N ALA A 113 8.14 15.13 4.93
CA ALA A 113 6.87 15.83 5.01
C ALA A 113 6.92 16.98 6.02
N TYR A 114 6.18 18.03 5.72
CA TYR A 114 5.93 19.13 6.65
C TYR A 114 4.46 19.13 7.07
N HIS A 115 4.23 19.18 8.36
CA HIS A 115 2.91 19.20 8.97
C HIS A 115 2.65 20.55 9.59
N LYS A 116 1.67 21.27 9.04
CA LYS A 116 1.21 22.55 9.55
C LYS A 116 0.01 22.34 10.44
N ALA A 117 0.14 22.66 11.73
CA ALA A 117 -0.98 22.64 12.65
C ALA A 117 -1.79 23.93 12.59
N PHE A 118 -3.11 23.83 12.71
CA PHE A 118 -4.03 24.95 12.75
C PHE A 118 -5.29 24.60 13.54
N GLY A 119 -6.21 25.58 13.68
CA GLY A 119 -7.37 25.46 14.54
C GLY A 119 -7.09 25.93 15.97
N HIS A 120 -8.14 26.00 16.79
CA HIS A 120 -8.06 26.57 18.14
C HIS A 120 -7.11 25.78 19.04
N ASP A 121 -7.16 24.45 18.98
CA ASP A 121 -6.38 23.54 19.82
C ASP A 121 -5.25 22.82 19.06
N ARG A 122 -4.84 23.33 17.87
CA ARG A 122 -3.81 22.72 17.01
C ARG A 122 -4.07 21.25 16.68
N GLN A 123 -5.34 20.85 16.66
CA GLN A 123 -5.76 19.46 16.42
C GLN A 123 -6.00 19.14 14.94
N GLN A 124 -5.83 20.11 14.06
CA GLN A 124 -5.97 19.97 12.61
C GLN A 124 -4.61 20.14 11.97
N HIS A 125 -4.30 19.32 10.97
CA HIS A 125 -3.03 19.34 10.26
C HIS A 125 -3.25 19.35 8.75
N LEU A 126 -2.54 20.23 8.08
CA LEU A 126 -2.31 20.16 6.64
C LEU A 126 -0.88 19.70 6.42
N SER A 127 -0.72 18.59 5.72
CA SER A 127 0.57 17.96 5.48
C SER A 127 0.89 17.96 4.00
N ILE A 128 2.15 18.27 3.66
CA ILE A 128 2.69 18.15 2.31
C ILE A 128 3.93 17.29 2.40
N GLY A 129 4.05 16.32 1.50
CA GLY A 129 5.18 15.39 1.48
C GLY A 129 5.75 15.18 0.09
N ILE A 130 7.04 14.86 0.05
CA ILE A 130 7.77 14.45 -1.14
C ILE A 130 8.56 13.17 -0.83
N GLN A 131 8.76 12.34 -1.84
CA GLN A 131 9.50 11.09 -1.71
C GLN A 131 10.35 10.86 -2.96
N GLY A 132 11.61 10.51 -2.77
CA GLY A 132 12.50 10.05 -3.83
C GLY A 132 12.76 8.56 -3.65
N ASN A 133 12.59 7.80 -4.72
CA ASN A 133 12.79 6.36 -4.76
C ASN A 133 13.91 5.98 -5.72
N TYR A 134 14.62 4.92 -5.39
CA TYR A 134 15.41 4.16 -6.34
C TYR A 134 14.76 2.78 -6.50
N VAL A 135 14.49 2.43 -7.73
CA VAL A 135 13.79 1.20 -8.11
C VAL A 135 14.74 0.33 -8.93
N GLN A 136 14.83 -0.93 -8.58
CA GLN A 136 15.57 -1.95 -9.31
C GLN A 136 14.62 -3.08 -9.67
N LYS A 137 14.48 -3.35 -10.97
CA LYS A 137 13.70 -4.48 -11.48
C LYS A 137 14.62 -5.50 -12.10
N SER A 138 14.33 -6.78 -11.88
CA SER A 138 15.05 -7.89 -12.49
C SER A 138 14.11 -8.99 -12.91
N ILE A 139 14.49 -9.74 -13.95
CA ILE A 139 13.74 -10.88 -14.45
C ILE A 139 14.70 -12.05 -14.72
N ASP A 140 14.28 -13.24 -14.33
CA ASP A 140 15.02 -14.48 -14.57
C ASP A 140 14.51 -15.15 -15.84
N PHE A 141 15.12 -14.83 -16.97
CA PHE A 141 14.76 -15.37 -18.27
C PHE A 141 14.96 -16.89 -18.37
N ALA A 142 15.85 -17.48 -17.56
CA ALA A 142 16.08 -18.91 -17.54
C ALA A 142 14.87 -19.73 -17.04
N LYS A 143 13.95 -19.06 -16.32
CA LYS A 143 12.69 -19.67 -15.85
C LYS A 143 11.56 -19.53 -16.85
N LEU A 144 11.74 -18.77 -17.92
CA LEU A 144 10.72 -18.55 -18.92
C LEU A 144 10.82 -19.62 -20.04
N THR A 145 9.68 -19.88 -20.64
CA THR A 145 9.58 -20.77 -21.78
C THR A 145 9.18 -19.98 -23.02
N PHE A 146 9.99 -20.03 -24.04
CA PHE A 146 9.81 -19.29 -25.30
C PHE A 146 9.28 -20.18 -26.40
N GLY A 147 8.67 -19.59 -27.42
CA GLY A 147 8.07 -20.30 -28.51
C GLY A 147 9.07 -21.16 -29.33
N ASP A 148 10.31 -20.69 -29.49
CA ASP A 148 11.41 -21.37 -30.17
C ASP A 148 11.91 -22.62 -29.41
N MET A 149 11.65 -22.70 -28.12
CA MET A 149 11.97 -23.90 -27.31
C MET A 149 11.00 -25.05 -27.55
N PHE A 150 9.84 -24.82 -28.18
CA PHE A 150 8.85 -25.85 -28.41
C PHE A 150 9.26 -26.75 -29.57
N ASN A 151 9.43 -28.05 -29.31
CA ASN A 151 9.71 -29.05 -30.32
C ASN A 151 8.40 -29.78 -30.72
N ALA A 152 7.89 -29.45 -31.90
CA ALA A 152 6.65 -30.06 -32.43
C ALA A 152 6.73 -31.55 -32.66
N GLN A 153 7.92 -32.15 -32.82
CA GLN A 153 8.11 -33.58 -33.05
C GLN A 153 7.97 -34.38 -31.76
N THR A 154 8.46 -33.83 -30.66
CA THR A 154 8.41 -34.48 -29.32
C THR A 154 7.23 -34.03 -28.49
N GLY A 155 6.56 -32.93 -28.87
CA GLY A 155 5.49 -32.28 -28.09
C GLY A 155 5.99 -31.63 -26.78
N GLY A 156 7.31 -31.42 -26.64
CA GLY A 156 7.94 -30.90 -25.45
C GLY A 156 8.75 -29.61 -25.69
N PHE A 157 9.28 -29.03 -24.61
CA PHE A 157 10.16 -27.87 -24.66
C PHE A 157 11.62 -28.27 -24.46
N THR A 158 12.53 -27.68 -25.24
CA THR A 158 13.98 -27.76 -25.01
C THR A 158 14.43 -26.73 -24.00
N SER A 159 15.64 -26.88 -23.47
CA SER A 159 16.20 -25.92 -22.50
C SER A 159 16.93 -24.74 -23.15
N ALA A 160 17.09 -24.76 -24.49
CA ALA A 160 17.83 -23.72 -25.21
C ALA A 160 16.87 -22.84 -26.01
N THR A 161 17.03 -21.52 -25.89
CA THR A 161 16.35 -20.51 -26.71
C THR A 161 17.37 -19.73 -27.54
N LEU A 162 16.95 -19.27 -28.72
CA LEU A 162 17.70 -18.36 -29.57
C LEU A 162 17.39 -16.87 -29.24
N GLU A 163 16.43 -16.63 -28.34
CA GLU A 163 16.07 -15.29 -27.92
C GLU A 163 17.24 -14.61 -27.16
N SER A 164 17.48 -13.36 -27.48
CA SER A 164 18.53 -12.54 -26.88
C SER A 164 17.93 -11.41 -26.09
N PHE A 165 18.31 -11.30 -24.83
CA PHE A 165 17.80 -10.28 -23.93
C PHE A 165 18.84 -9.20 -23.72
N ALA A 166 18.45 -7.93 -23.94
CA ALA A 166 19.36 -6.80 -23.83
C ALA A 166 19.78 -6.54 -22.36
N LYS A 167 18.86 -6.74 -21.43
CA LYS A 167 19.10 -6.54 -20.00
C LYS A 167 18.29 -7.53 -19.17
N VAL A 168 18.88 -8.03 -18.11
CA VAL A 168 18.21 -8.85 -17.07
C VAL A 168 17.82 -7.99 -15.87
N GLU A 169 18.31 -6.76 -15.83
CA GLU A 169 18.16 -5.81 -14.71
C GLU A 169 18.02 -4.39 -15.22
N VAL A 170 17.09 -3.63 -14.65
CA VAL A 170 16.85 -2.22 -14.97
C VAL A 170 16.72 -1.45 -13.67
N GLY A 171 17.40 -0.30 -13.58
CA GLY A 171 17.30 0.61 -12.43
C GLY A 171 16.93 2.02 -12.85
N TYR A 172 16.10 2.69 -12.07
CA TYR A 172 15.71 4.08 -12.29
C TYR A 172 15.38 4.80 -10.98
N SER A 173 15.45 6.15 -11.04
CA SER A 173 15.00 7.01 -9.95
C SER A 173 13.59 7.51 -10.24
N ASP A 174 12.80 7.64 -9.19
CA ASP A 174 11.40 8.05 -9.24
C ASP A 174 11.08 9.07 -8.14
N PHE A 175 10.17 10.00 -8.42
CA PHE A 175 9.77 11.05 -7.50
C PHE A 175 8.26 11.08 -7.34
N ASN A 176 7.83 11.24 -6.08
CA ASN A 176 6.45 11.19 -5.66
C ASN A 176 6.13 12.38 -4.76
N GLY A 177 4.88 12.78 -4.76
CA GLY A 177 4.40 13.87 -3.93
C GLY A 177 3.00 13.62 -3.39
N GLY A 178 2.65 14.31 -2.32
CA GLY A 178 1.32 14.21 -1.78
C GLY A 178 0.94 15.32 -0.83
N ILE A 179 -0.36 15.43 -0.61
CA ILE A 179 -0.97 16.36 0.33
C ILE A 179 -1.99 15.61 1.16
N MET A 180 -2.15 15.98 2.41
CA MET A 180 -3.12 15.36 3.30
C MET A 180 -3.64 16.37 4.31
N TYR A 181 -4.94 16.37 4.53
CA TYR A 181 -5.59 17.01 5.66
C TYR A 181 -5.98 15.95 6.68
N SER A 182 -5.78 16.24 7.94
CA SER A 182 -6.22 15.38 9.03
C SER A 182 -6.56 16.19 10.27
N GLY A 183 -7.53 15.75 11.05
CA GLY A 183 -7.87 16.44 12.26
C GLY A 183 -9.02 15.85 13.04
N LYS A 184 -9.17 16.36 14.24
CA LYS A 184 -10.29 16.12 15.12
C LYS A 184 -11.34 17.21 14.84
N VAL A 185 -12.55 16.81 14.47
CA VAL A 185 -13.65 17.73 14.16
C VAL A 185 -14.47 18.00 15.44
N GLU A 186 -14.73 16.96 16.19
CA GLU A 186 -15.36 16.99 17.52
C GLU A 186 -14.60 16.01 18.43
N ASP A 187 -14.89 16.04 19.73
CA ASP A 187 -14.16 15.19 20.70
C ASP A 187 -14.18 13.70 20.39
N HIS A 188 -15.20 13.26 19.67
CA HIS A 188 -15.40 11.86 19.31
C HIS A 188 -15.30 11.57 17.79
N VAL A 189 -14.92 12.58 16.96
CA VAL A 189 -14.84 12.43 15.50
C VAL A 189 -13.47 12.86 15.00
N THR A 190 -12.75 11.95 14.37
CA THR A 190 -11.56 12.28 13.59
C THR A 190 -11.83 12.09 12.11
N PHE A 191 -11.21 12.91 11.28
CA PHE A 191 -11.36 12.88 9.83
C PHE A 191 -10.00 13.06 9.16
N TYR A 192 -9.83 12.42 8.01
CA TYR A 192 -8.69 12.65 7.14
C TYR A 192 -9.09 12.55 5.68
N ALA A 193 -8.38 13.28 4.83
CA ALA A 193 -8.46 13.17 3.37
C ALA A 193 -7.08 13.45 2.77
N GLY A 194 -6.71 12.71 1.75
CA GLY A 194 -5.41 12.87 1.12
C GLY A 194 -5.44 12.59 -0.37
N TYR A 195 -4.44 13.15 -1.04
CA TYR A 195 -4.16 12.92 -2.45
C TYR A 195 -2.66 12.72 -2.61
N SER A 196 -2.27 11.72 -3.39
CA SER A 196 -0.89 11.47 -3.75
C SER A 196 -0.73 11.24 -5.24
N TYR A 197 0.42 11.62 -5.76
CA TYR A 197 0.80 11.48 -7.16
C TYR A 197 2.19 10.84 -7.25
N TYR A 198 2.22 9.63 -7.74
CA TYR A 198 3.40 8.80 -7.90
C TYR A 198 3.88 8.80 -9.36
N HIS A 199 5.15 8.50 -9.55
CA HIS A 199 5.81 8.50 -10.88
C HIS A 199 5.70 9.85 -11.59
N MET A 200 5.97 10.94 -10.85
CA MET A 200 5.90 12.30 -11.38
C MET A 200 6.84 12.51 -12.57
N THR A 201 7.97 11.83 -12.59
CA THR A 201 8.99 11.91 -13.65
C THR A 201 8.75 10.93 -14.79
N GLN A 202 7.75 10.02 -14.68
CA GLN A 202 7.46 8.99 -15.66
C GLN A 202 8.75 8.30 -16.17
N PRO A 203 9.53 7.67 -15.26
CA PRO A 203 10.82 7.11 -15.62
C PRO A 203 10.67 6.04 -16.70
N VAL A 204 11.73 5.88 -17.51
CA VAL A 204 11.79 4.87 -18.55
C VAL A 204 12.23 3.55 -17.96
N GLU A 205 11.44 2.51 -18.19
CA GLU A 205 11.73 1.12 -17.84
C GLU A 205 11.76 0.29 -19.11
N SER A 206 12.87 -0.40 -19.37
CA SER A 206 12.95 -1.29 -20.52
C SER A 206 13.99 -2.37 -20.34
N PHE A 207 13.57 -3.62 -20.49
CA PHE A 207 14.44 -4.80 -20.58
C PHE A 207 14.91 -5.05 -22.02
N LEU A 208 14.15 -4.62 -23.01
CA LEU A 208 14.39 -4.88 -24.43
C LEU A 208 15.06 -3.71 -25.16
N GLY A 209 15.23 -2.57 -24.51
CA GLY A 209 15.81 -1.37 -25.10
C GLY A 209 14.81 -0.45 -25.80
N ASP A 210 13.51 -0.73 -25.67
CA ASP A 210 12.42 0.13 -26.08
C ASP A 210 12.23 1.33 -25.11
N ASN A 211 11.39 2.29 -25.45
CA ASN A 211 11.10 3.45 -24.62
C ASN A 211 9.75 3.27 -23.91
N HIS A 212 9.71 2.37 -22.91
CA HIS A 212 8.52 2.18 -22.09
C HIS A 212 8.56 3.13 -20.88
N GLN A 213 7.63 4.09 -20.85
CA GLN A 213 7.47 4.99 -19.71
C GLN A 213 6.48 4.45 -18.70
N ILE A 214 6.84 4.55 -17.41
CA ILE A 214 5.94 4.20 -16.32
C ILE A 214 4.90 5.31 -16.20
N HIS A 215 3.63 4.91 -16.26
CA HIS A 215 2.52 5.85 -16.10
C HIS A 215 2.40 6.33 -14.65
N SER A 216 2.09 7.59 -14.50
CA SER A 216 1.82 8.17 -13.18
C SER A 216 0.58 7.53 -12.54
N ARG A 217 0.63 7.39 -11.22
CA ARG A 217 -0.46 6.91 -10.38
C ARG A 217 -1.02 8.04 -9.53
N SER A 218 -2.33 8.26 -9.63
CA SER A 218 -3.10 9.17 -8.78
C SER A 218 -3.86 8.37 -7.74
N THR A 219 -3.77 8.76 -6.47
CA THR A 219 -4.51 8.14 -5.38
C THR A 219 -5.20 9.21 -4.55
N ALA A 220 -6.52 9.11 -4.43
CA ALA A 220 -7.33 9.94 -3.54
C ALA A 220 -7.96 9.04 -2.47
N TYR A 221 -7.93 9.46 -1.23
CA TYR A 221 -8.52 8.70 -0.14
C TYR A 221 -9.08 9.61 0.94
N LEU A 222 -10.05 9.10 1.65
CA LEU A 222 -10.65 9.76 2.80
C LEU A 222 -11.09 8.71 3.82
N GLY A 223 -11.25 9.13 5.06
CA GLY A 223 -11.76 8.28 6.11
C GLY A 223 -11.81 8.99 7.45
N GLY A 224 -12.16 8.24 8.48
CA GLY A 224 -12.25 8.75 9.81
C GLY A 224 -12.63 7.72 10.84
N SER A 225 -12.67 8.16 12.10
CA SER A 225 -13.16 7.36 13.21
C SER A 225 -14.23 8.12 13.98
N PHE A 226 -15.17 7.37 14.51
CA PHE A 226 -16.26 7.84 15.36
C PHE A 226 -16.29 7.03 16.64
N ASP A 227 -16.02 7.66 17.78
CA ASP A 227 -16.12 7.04 19.09
C ASP A 227 -17.60 6.91 19.46
N MET A 228 -18.18 5.71 19.30
CA MET A 228 -19.60 5.44 19.57
C MET A 228 -19.89 5.47 21.07
N ASN A 229 -18.93 5.02 21.85
CA ASN A 229 -18.92 5.05 23.32
C ASN A 229 -17.49 4.79 23.82
N GLU A 230 -17.29 4.76 25.16
CA GLU A 230 -15.97 4.55 25.77
C GLU A 230 -15.26 3.25 25.34
N ASN A 231 -16.02 2.26 24.88
CA ASN A 231 -15.49 0.93 24.55
C ASN A 231 -15.57 0.57 23.07
N THR A 232 -16.15 1.43 22.23
CA THR A 232 -16.40 1.06 20.83
C THR A 232 -16.12 2.23 19.91
N VAL A 233 -15.29 1.98 18.90
CA VAL A 233 -14.92 2.98 17.88
C VAL A 233 -15.27 2.42 16.50
N LEU A 234 -15.99 3.19 15.70
CA LEU A 234 -16.28 2.87 14.31
C LEU A 234 -15.25 3.56 13.41
N TYR A 235 -14.69 2.83 12.46
CA TYR A 235 -13.80 3.33 11.41
C TYR A 235 -14.46 3.13 10.06
N ALA A 236 -14.33 4.11 9.18
CA ALA A 236 -14.75 3.98 7.78
C ALA A 236 -13.76 4.68 6.89
N SER A 237 -13.50 4.12 5.71
CA SER A 237 -12.58 4.71 4.76
C SER A 237 -12.91 4.34 3.32
N ALA A 238 -12.50 5.20 2.39
CA ALA A 238 -12.60 5.02 0.97
C ALA A 238 -11.29 5.42 0.29
N LEU A 239 -10.91 4.68 -0.75
CA LEU A 239 -9.77 4.95 -1.60
C LEU A 239 -10.19 4.81 -3.05
N TYR A 240 -9.74 5.73 -3.88
CA TYR A 240 -9.76 5.65 -5.33
C TYR A 240 -8.35 5.83 -5.87
N GLN A 241 -7.95 4.93 -6.74
CA GLN A 241 -6.62 4.94 -7.35
C GLN A 241 -6.75 4.67 -8.83
N GLU A 242 -5.94 5.38 -9.63
CA GLU A 242 -5.83 5.13 -11.07
C GLU A 242 -4.37 5.19 -11.52
N GLN A 243 -4.03 4.30 -12.45
CA GLN A 243 -2.74 4.27 -13.13
C GLN A 243 -2.94 3.76 -14.56
N ALA A 244 -2.53 4.53 -15.56
CA ALA A 244 -2.78 4.25 -16.97
C ALA A 244 -4.28 4.05 -17.26
N SER A 245 -4.67 2.87 -17.74
CA SER A 245 -6.07 2.52 -18.05
C SER A 245 -6.77 1.75 -16.92
N ALA A 246 -6.08 1.52 -15.80
CA ALA A 246 -6.62 0.75 -14.70
C ALA A 246 -6.99 1.63 -13.53
N SER A 247 -8.11 1.33 -12.88
CA SER A 247 -8.57 2.02 -11.68
C SER A 247 -9.02 1.02 -10.62
N GLU A 248 -8.86 1.41 -9.38
CA GLU A 248 -9.31 0.66 -8.21
C GLU A 248 -10.13 1.57 -7.29
N THR A 249 -11.24 1.06 -6.80
CA THR A 249 -12.03 1.69 -5.74
C THR A 249 -12.15 0.72 -4.58
N LEU A 250 -11.72 1.15 -3.41
CA LEU A 250 -11.78 0.37 -2.18
C LEU A 250 -12.59 1.12 -1.13
N LEU A 251 -13.60 0.46 -0.58
CA LEU A 251 -14.48 0.99 0.46
C LEU A 251 -14.47 0.03 1.65
N GLY A 252 -14.39 0.54 2.85
CA GLY A 252 -14.37 -0.35 4.01
C GLY A 252 -14.73 0.31 5.32
N ALA A 253 -15.02 -0.55 6.28
CA ALA A 253 -15.30 -0.17 7.66
C ALA A 253 -14.83 -1.25 8.63
N ALA A 254 -14.52 -0.83 9.85
CA ALA A 254 -14.18 -1.72 10.95
C ALA A 254 -14.71 -1.16 12.27
N VAL A 255 -15.08 -2.06 13.18
CA VAL A 255 -15.42 -1.72 14.56
C VAL A 255 -14.28 -2.17 15.46
N GLY A 256 -13.79 -1.26 16.28
CA GLY A 256 -12.80 -1.52 17.31
C GLY A 256 -13.46 -1.63 18.68
N PHE A 257 -13.21 -2.73 19.39
CA PHE A 257 -13.67 -2.99 20.73
C PHE A 257 -12.53 -2.83 21.73
N VAL A 258 -12.64 -1.87 22.65
CA VAL A 258 -11.69 -1.66 23.73
C VAL A 258 -11.89 -2.73 24.79
N LEU A 259 -10.96 -3.67 24.92
CA LEU A 259 -11.09 -4.83 25.82
C LEU A 259 -10.75 -4.49 27.28
N ASN A 260 -9.82 -3.56 27.49
CA ASN A 260 -9.43 -3.11 28.83
C ASN A 260 -9.46 -1.58 28.87
N PRO A 261 -10.63 -0.94 29.09
CA PRO A 261 -10.69 0.49 29.30
C PRO A 261 -9.93 0.83 30.59
N GLY A 262 -8.74 1.41 30.45
CA GLY A 262 -7.95 1.86 31.58
C GLY A 262 -8.63 3.03 32.30
N HIS A 263 -8.57 3.08 33.62
CA HIS A 263 -9.06 4.21 34.42
C HIS A 263 -8.21 5.48 34.24
N ASP A 264 -7.06 5.37 33.60
CA ASP A 264 -6.19 6.47 33.26
C ASP A 264 -6.39 6.87 31.79
N ALA A 265 -6.41 8.16 31.50
CA ALA A 265 -6.48 8.76 30.16
C ALA A 265 -5.30 8.40 29.22
N ASP A 266 -4.53 7.39 29.56
CA ASP A 266 -3.42 6.88 28.79
C ASP A 266 -3.94 5.77 27.82
N TYR A 267 -4.50 6.20 26.68
CA TYR A 267 -4.96 5.32 25.58
C TYR A 267 -3.94 4.27 25.15
N GLN A 268 -2.68 4.42 25.55
CA GLN A 268 -1.57 3.53 25.21
C GLN A 268 -1.56 2.20 25.95
N LYS A 269 -2.43 2.00 26.93
CA LYS A 269 -2.56 0.74 27.69
C LYS A 269 -3.77 -0.10 27.22
N ASN A 270 -4.61 0.45 26.35
CA ASN A 270 -5.80 -0.24 25.90
C ASN A 270 -5.46 -1.33 24.88
N THR A 271 -6.03 -2.49 25.06
CA THR A 271 -6.06 -3.53 24.04
C THR A 271 -7.34 -3.33 23.23
N ILE A 272 -7.21 -3.19 21.91
CA ILE A 272 -8.34 -2.99 21.01
C ILE A 272 -8.40 -4.13 20.01
N PHE A 273 -9.55 -4.78 19.93
CA PHE A 273 -9.83 -5.80 18.94
C PHE A 273 -10.68 -5.23 17.82
N TYR A 274 -10.22 -5.39 16.57
CA TYR A 274 -10.88 -4.86 15.38
C TYR A 274 -11.51 -5.97 14.57
N VAL A 275 -12.72 -5.76 14.12
CA VAL A 275 -13.43 -6.60 13.15
C VAL A 275 -14.02 -5.70 12.07
N GLY A 276 -13.79 -6.04 10.81
CA GLY A 276 -14.26 -5.22 9.70
C GLY A 276 -14.09 -5.89 8.36
N GLY A 277 -14.17 -5.11 7.31
CA GLY A 277 -13.92 -5.58 5.97
C GLY A 277 -13.87 -4.45 4.96
N TRP A 278 -13.23 -4.75 3.84
CA TRP A 278 -13.11 -3.87 2.69
C TRP A 278 -13.71 -4.53 1.46
N TYR A 279 -14.32 -3.73 0.62
CA TYR A 279 -14.83 -4.12 -0.68
C TYR A 279 -14.03 -3.43 -1.78
N ARG A 280 -13.31 -4.20 -2.56
CA ARG A 280 -12.67 -3.73 -3.80
C ARG A 280 -13.68 -3.89 -4.92
N TYR A 281 -14.14 -2.75 -5.43
CA TYR A 281 -15.23 -2.71 -6.39
C TYR A 281 -14.95 -3.59 -7.62
N GLY A 282 -15.86 -4.54 -7.86
CA GLY A 282 -15.78 -5.46 -9.00
C GLY A 282 -14.72 -6.56 -8.90
N ASP A 283 -13.95 -6.65 -7.80
CA ASP A 283 -12.86 -7.63 -7.65
C ASP A 283 -13.00 -8.53 -6.42
N ALA A 284 -12.99 -7.97 -5.21
CA ALA A 284 -12.92 -8.80 -4.00
C ALA A 284 -13.64 -8.19 -2.79
N VAL A 285 -14.07 -9.06 -1.89
CA VAL A 285 -14.47 -8.72 -0.52
C VAL A 285 -13.40 -9.23 0.43
N ALA A 286 -12.91 -8.38 1.33
CA ALA A 286 -11.81 -8.69 2.23
C ALA A 286 -12.22 -8.54 3.70
N PRO A 287 -12.68 -9.59 4.39
CA PRO A 287 -12.80 -9.58 5.83
C PRO A 287 -11.45 -9.26 6.48
N TYR A 288 -11.51 -8.53 7.59
CA TYR A 288 -10.37 -8.04 8.35
C TYR A 288 -10.56 -8.28 9.83
N ILE A 289 -9.49 -8.70 10.48
CA ILE A 289 -9.35 -8.72 11.93
C ILE A 289 -8.05 -8.04 12.33
N GLY A 290 -8.07 -7.34 13.45
CA GLY A 290 -6.89 -6.67 13.98
C GLY A 290 -6.83 -6.71 15.49
N LEU A 291 -5.64 -6.64 16.02
CA LEU A 291 -5.39 -6.54 17.46
C LEU A 291 -4.34 -5.44 17.71
N GLU A 292 -4.72 -4.47 18.51
CA GLU A 292 -3.82 -3.43 19.01
C GLU A 292 -3.59 -3.66 20.50
N TRP A 293 -2.33 -3.69 20.90
CA TRP A 293 -1.96 -3.80 22.32
C TRP A 293 -0.66 -3.03 22.57
N SER A 294 -0.59 -2.34 23.68
CA SER A 294 0.53 -1.46 24.00
C SER A 294 0.80 -0.45 22.89
N LYS A 295 1.81 -0.72 22.08
CA LYS A 295 2.27 0.14 20.98
C LYS A 295 2.31 -0.61 19.65
N MET A 296 1.75 -1.80 19.62
CA MET A 296 1.77 -2.67 18.45
C MET A 296 0.36 -2.87 17.94
N ARG A 297 0.22 -2.95 16.62
CA ARG A 297 -1.00 -3.39 15.95
C ARG A 297 -0.63 -4.46 14.93
N LEU A 298 -1.32 -5.58 15.02
CA LEU A 298 -1.30 -6.66 14.05
C LEU A 298 -2.64 -6.69 13.33
N GLY A 299 -2.61 -6.76 12.00
CA GLY A 299 -3.80 -6.89 11.15
C GLY A 299 -3.67 -8.09 10.22
N VAL A 300 -4.79 -8.77 9.97
CA VAL A 300 -4.90 -9.86 9.00
C VAL A 300 -6.14 -9.65 8.17
N SER A 301 -6.01 -9.77 6.85
CA SER A 301 -7.15 -9.77 5.93
C SER A 301 -7.00 -10.87 4.87
N TYR A 302 -8.14 -11.28 4.33
CA TYR A 302 -8.21 -12.30 3.29
C TYR A 302 -9.15 -11.84 2.18
N ASP A 303 -8.63 -11.66 0.96
CA ASP A 303 -9.43 -11.28 -0.20
C ASP A 303 -10.17 -12.50 -0.74
N VAL A 304 -11.49 -12.42 -0.78
CA VAL A 304 -12.36 -13.38 -1.47
C VAL A 304 -12.74 -12.79 -2.82
N ASN A 305 -12.27 -13.40 -3.90
CA ASN A 305 -12.56 -12.92 -5.25
C ASN A 305 -14.05 -13.06 -5.57
N VAL A 306 -14.66 -11.97 -6.04
CA VAL A 306 -16.05 -11.91 -6.51
C VAL A 306 -16.13 -11.48 -7.98
N SER A 307 -14.98 -11.23 -8.61
CA SER A 307 -14.86 -10.87 -10.02
C SER A 307 -15.10 -12.06 -10.96
N SER A 308 -15.09 -11.80 -12.26
CA SER A 308 -15.14 -12.84 -13.31
C SER A 308 -13.99 -13.87 -13.23
N PHE A 309 -12.96 -13.56 -12.46
CA PHE A 309 -11.83 -14.49 -12.20
C PHE A 309 -12.14 -15.51 -11.07
N SER A 310 -13.19 -15.27 -10.27
CA SER A 310 -13.58 -16.16 -9.16
C SER A 310 -13.74 -17.64 -9.54
N PRO A 311 -14.31 -18.02 -10.70
CA PRO A 311 -14.39 -19.43 -11.08
C PRO A 311 -13.03 -20.11 -11.25
N ALA A 312 -12.01 -19.37 -11.69
CA ALA A 312 -10.66 -19.90 -11.86
C ALA A 312 -9.93 -20.05 -10.53
N THR A 313 -10.17 -19.16 -9.56
CA THR A 313 -9.51 -19.17 -8.25
C THR A 313 -10.26 -19.97 -7.18
N GLY A 314 -11.48 -20.42 -7.46
CA GLY A 314 -12.38 -20.99 -6.45
C GLY A 314 -12.72 -19.95 -5.36
N GLY A 315 -12.65 -18.65 -5.69
CA GLY A 315 -12.84 -17.55 -4.75
C GLY A 315 -11.60 -17.17 -3.94
N ALA A 316 -10.49 -17.91 -4.03
CA ALA A 316 -9.26 -17.59 -3.31
C ALA A 316 -8.50 -16.44 -3.99
N GLY A 317 -8.41 -15.30 -3.33
CA GLY A 317 -7.74 -14.10 -3.82
C GLY A 317 -6.34 -13.92 -3.23
N ALA A 318 -6.27 -13.17 -2.14
CA ALA A 318 -5.02 -12.85 -1.49
C ALA A 318 -5.17 -12.89 0.04
N TYR A 319 -4.07 -13.06 0.75
CA TYR A 319 -4.02 -12.78 2.17
C TYR A 319 -2.95 -11.73 2.47
N GLU A 320 -3.25 -10.90 3.46
CA GLU A 320 -2.36 -9.85 3.93
C GLU A 320 -2.17 -9.94 5.44
N ILE A 321 -0.94 -9.68 5.87
CA ILE A 321 -0.58 -9.51 7.28
C ILE A 321 0.12 -8.17 7.41
N SER A 322 -0.27 -7.37 8.38
CA SER A 322 0.34 -6.09 8.68
C SER A 322 0.80 -6.00 10.13
N LEU A 323 1.88 -5.27 10.34
CA LEU A 323 2.42 -4.94 11.66
C LEU A 323 2.74 -3.45 11.71
N LEU A 324 2.19 -2.76 12.71
CA LEU A 324 2.56 -1.41 13.07
C LEU A 324 3.15 -1.41 14.48
N TYR A 325 4.20 -0.62 14.67
CA TYR A 325 4.77 -0.32 15.98
C TYR A 325 4.95 1.20 16.12
N PHE A 326 4.49 1.73 17.24
CA PHE A 326 4.61 3.15 17.58
C PHE A 326 5.56 3.31 18.76
N GLY A 327 6.53 4.21 18.67
CA GLY A 327 7.55 4.38 19.68
C GLY A 327 7.78 5.84 20.07
N ARG A 328 8.32 6.03 21.30
CA ARG A 328 8.82 7.33 21.79
C ARG A 328 10.33 7.31 21.86
N ILE A 329 10.95 8.39 21.41
CA ILE A 329 12.40 8.60 21.49
C ILE A 329 12.76 9.18 22.85
N ASN A 330 11.96 10.15 23.36
CA ASN A 330 12.20 10.79 24.65
C ASN A 330 11.16 10.39 25.70
N LYS A 331 11.60 9.69 26.75
CA LYS A 331 10.74 9.28 27.87
C LYS A 331 10.33 10.42 28.81
N HIS A 332 10.98 11.61 28.73
CA HIS A 332 10.88 12.67 29.73
C HIS A 332 10.01 13.87 29.36
N GLU A 333 9.63 14.03 28.10
CA GLU A 333 8.73 15.12 27.70
C GLU A 333 7.30 14.62 27.53
N LYS A 334 6.58 14.48 28.64
CA LYS A 334 5.12 14.71 28.65
C LYS A 334 4.93 16.22 28.49
N ASN A 335 5.08 16.73 27.27
CA ASN A 335 4.64 18.08 26.97
C ASN A 335 3.14 17.99 26.63
N PRO A 336 2.24 18.36 27.57
CA PRO A 336 0.79 18.26 27.35
C PRO A 336 0.30 19.18 26.21
N GLN A 337 1.16 20.04 25.69
CA GLN A 337 0.88 20.98 24.60
C GLN A 337 0.96 20.33 23.21
N TYR A 338 1.52 19.12 23.07
CA TYR A 338 1.60 18.42 21.78
C TYR A 338 0.67 17.20 21.74
N ASN A 339 -0.62 17.45 21.91
CA ASN A 339 -1.62 16.44 21.63
C ASN A 339 -1.83 16.35 20.11
N TRP A 340 -0.93 15.62 19.43
CA TRP A 340 -1.10 15.32 18.03
C TRP A 340 -2.32 14.42 17.86
N SER A 341 -3.41 15.01 17.38
CA SER A 341 -4.52 14.23 16.87
C SER A 341 -4.12 13.63 15.53
N CYS A 342 -3.17 12.70 15.58
CA CYS A 342 -2.93 11.86 14.39
C CYS A 342 -4.18 11.05 14.19
N PRO A 343 -4.86 11.16 13.03
CA PRO A 343 -5.96 10.28 12.73
C PRO A 343 -5.42 8.87 12.81
N LYS A 344 -6.04 8.05 13.63
CA LYS A 344 -5.83 6.63 13.56
C LYS A 344 -6.36 6.22 12.19
N LEU A 345 -5.47 6.05 11.22
CA LEU A 345 -5.78 5.56 9.90
C LEU A 345 -6.03 4.06 10.02
N TYR A 346 -7.22 3.62 9.67
CA TYR A 346 -7.60 2.20 9.71
C TYR A 346 -8.29 1.80 8.42
#